data_03c5d10ce708de8b9240e2ee68106594
#
_entry.id   03c5d10ce708de8b9240e2ee68106594
#
_cell.length_a   1.000
_cell.length_b   1.000
_cell.length_c   1.000
_cell.angle_alpha   90.00
_cell.angle_beta   90.00
_cell.angle_gamma   90.00
#
_symmetry.space_group_name_H-M   'P 1'
#
loop_
_entity.id
_entity.type
_entity.pdbx_description
1 polymer ?
#
loop_
_entity_poly.entity_id
_entity_poly.type
_entity_poly.pdbx_seq_one_letter_code
_entity_poly.pdbx_strand_id
1 'polypeptide(L)'
;MGYVLGVDLGTTFTAAAVGEAGSVEIYPLSDQAHVIPSVLVLREDGEVLVGEVAQRRAVTEPGRAAREFKRRLGDPTPLLLGGTPYGADALMAMLLRAVVDQVATIKGEPPELVCLTHPASYGEYKQDLLRQVAQQANVPNWVLTTEPQAAAVNHAASERVNPGDVLAVYDLGGGTFDAALVRAEEGGSFRLLGTPEGLERIGGIDFDQAVLAHVDAAVDGQVSELDLGDPVAAGAAARLRLECRMAKEALSADNDVSIPVMLPNLSTEVRLRRSEFEAMIRPRVDDTIDALSRAVRSAGLGVEDLAATLLVGGSSRIPIVRERVRELTDRPIALDAHPKHSIALGAARVALAGGAPTVAAAPEPATEVEPLPEDTQPAAVVPVAVPPPAPEAPVSQEPVTVSTPAVVPAPAPAAAPTPPEPPAKRRSRAPLVALLVVVALALGGVLFVVLTRDEGDDGGAADTAAAGTD
;
A
#
# COMPACT_ATOMS: atom_id res chain seq x y z
N MET A 1 -15.89 -15.70 24.81
CA MET A 1 -15.56 -14.27 25.01
C MET A 1 -15.37 -13.69 23.64
N GLY A 2 -16.07 -12.61 23.34
CA GLY A 2 -15.95 -11.96 22.02
C GLY A 2 -14.58 -11.32 21.82
N TYR A 3 -14.26 -10.99 20.60
CA TYR A 3 -13.01 -10.34 20.23
C TYR A 3 -13.27 -9.01 19.54
N VAL A 4 -12.29 -8.12 19.58
CA VAL A 4 -12.28 -6.87 18.81
C VAL A 4 -11.30 -6.98 17.64
N LEU A 5 -11.56 -6.21 16.59
CA LEU A 5 -10.74 -6.22 15.38
C LEU A 5 -10.24 -4.80 15.07
N GLY A 6 -8.93 -4.63 15.01
CA GLY A 6 -8.29 -3.43 14.47
C GLY A 6 -7.95 -3.64 13.00
N VAL A 7 -8.35 -2.73 12.13
CA VAL A 7 -8.10 -2.84 10.68
C VAL A 7 -7.47 -1.56 10.15
N ASP A 8 -6.32 -1.74 9.50
CA ASP A 8 -5.68 -0.70 8.70
C ASP A 8 -5.89 -0.99 7.21
N LEU A 9 -6.78 -0.23 6.57
CA LEU A 9 -7.01 -0.27 5.13
C LEU A 9 -5.99 0.65 4.44
N GLY A 10 -4.76 0.18 4.27
CA GLY A 10 -3.70 0.97 3.62
C GLY A 10 -3.87 1.08 2.10
N THR A 11 -3.17 2.04 1.49
CA THR A 11 -3.18 2.24 0.02
C THR A 11 -2.63 1.02 -0.73
N THR A 12 -1.59 0.39 -0.19
CA THR A 12 -0.88 -0.72 -0.84
C THR A 12 -1.14 -2.05 -0.15
N PHE A 13 -1.23 -2.05 1.18
CA PHE A 13 -1.44 -3.23 2.01
C PHE A 13 -2.51 -2.97 3.05
N THR A 14 -3.25 -4.01 3.36
CA THR A 14 -4.23 -4.04 4.45
C THR A 14 -3.75 -5.00 5.53
N ALA A 15 -3.86 -4.58 6.77
CA ALA A 15 -3.52 -5.37 7.95
C ALA A 15 -4.71 -5.45 8.91
N ALA A 16 -4.78 -6.55 9.65
CA ALA A 16 -5.75 -6.72 10.72
C ALA A 16 -5.09 -7.27 11.99
N ALA A 17 -5.58 -6.85 13.14
CA ALA A 17 -5.16 -7.34 14.46
C ALA A 17 -6.37 -7.69 15.31
N VAL A 18 -6.27 -8.77 16.05
CA VAL A 18 -7.32 -9.25 16.97
C VAL A 18 -6.92 -8.89 18.40
N GLY A 19 -7.85 -8.29 19.12
CA GLY A 19 -7.77 -8.08 20.57
C GLY A 19 -8.73 -9.01 21.31
N GLU A 20 -8.21 -9.85 22.20
CA GLU A 20 -8.97 -10.84 22.95
C GLU A 20 -8.34 -11.08 24.30
N ALA A 21 -9.13 -11.15 25.37
CA ALA A 21 -8.71 -11.47 26.73
C ALA A 21 -7.52 -10.62 27.25
N GLY A 22 -7.40 -9.36 26.79
CA GLY A 22 -6.33 -8.46 27.19
C GLY A 22 -5.04 -8.57 26.38
N SER A 23 -4.94 -9.51 25.44
CA SER A 23 -3.86 -9.60 24.46
C SER A 23 -4.28 -9.01 23.12
N VAL A 24 -3.28 -8.52 22.34
CA VAL A 24 -3.48 -8.03 20.99
C VAL A 24 -2.42 -8.63 20.10
N GLU A 25 -2.87 -9.27 19.02
CA GLU A 25 -2.00 -9.96 18.09
C GLU A 25 -2.36 -9.60 16.64
N ILE A 26 -1.33 -9.53 15.78
CA ILE A 26 -1.55 -9.39 14.35
C ILE A 26 -2.21 -10.65 13.81
N TYR A 27 -3.24 -10.47 13.00
CA TYR A 27 -3.97 -11.57 12.42
C TYR A 27 -3.44 -11.93 11.03
N PRO A 28 -3.13 -13.21 10.74
CA PRO A 28 -2.70 -13.61 9.42
C PRO A 28 -3.87 -13.53 8.44
N LEU A 29 -3.81 -12.62 7.48
CA LEU A 29 -4.83 -12.46 6.44
C LEU A 29 -4.59 -13.37 5.23
N SER A 30 -3.47 -14.12 5.20
CA SER A 30 -3.22 -15.20 4.24
C SER A 30 -2.37 -16.29 4.89
N ASP A 31 -2.25 -17.45 4.23
CA ASP A 31 -1.45 -18.59 4.72
C ASP A 31 0.05 -18.25 4.86
N GLN A 32 0.53 -17.22 4.18
CA GLN A 32 1.95 -16.88 4.09
C GLN A 32 2.28 -15.48 4.63
N ALA A 33 1.26 -14.62 4.90
CA ALA A 33 1.50 -13.23 5.26
C ALA A 33 0.45 -12.69 6.24
N HIS A 34 0.91 -11.82 7.13
CA HIS A 34 0.05 -11.09 8.07
C HIS A 34 -0.64 -9.88 7.43
N VAL A 35 -0.18 -9.44 6.26
CA VAL A 35 -0.77 -8.33 5.51
C VAL A 35 -1.07 -8.78 4.11
N ILE A 36 -2.17 -8.31 3.54
CA ILE A 36 -2.54 -8.59 2.15
C ILE A 36 -2.42 -7.33 1.29
N PRO A 37 -2.11 -7.47 -0.01
CA PRO A 37 -2.21 -6.37 -0.95
C PRO A 37 -3.61 -5.78 -0.98
N SER A 38 -3.74 -4.45 -0.94
CA SER A 38 -5.03 -3.73 -1.12
C SER A 38 -5.42 -3.74 -2.60
N VAL A 39 -5.69 -4.93 -3.12
CA VAL A 39 -6.05 -5.19 -4.52
C VAL A 39 -7.35 -5.99 -4.55
N LEU A 40 -8.25 -5.60 -5.45
CA LEU A 40 -9.50 -6.28 -5.73
C LEU A 40 -9.54 -6.70 -7.20
N VAL A 41 -10.14 -7.85 -7.49
CA VAL A 41 -10.53 -8.25 -8.85
C VAL A 41 -11.99 -8.69 -8.81
N LEU A 42 -12.81 -8.08 -9.67
CA LEU A 42 -14.22 -8.45 -9.84
C LEU A 42 -14.34 -9.45 -10.98
N ARG A 43 -14.73 -10.67 -10.66
CA ARG A 43 -14.97 -11.73 -11.62
C ARG A 43 -16.27 -11.51 -12.39
N GLU A 44 -16.44 -12.22 -13.50
CA GLU A 44 -17.65 -12.16 -14.33
C GLU A 44 -18.89 -12.72 -13.62
N ASP A 45 -18.69 -13.67 -12.73
CA ASP A 45 -19.74 -14.28 -11.88
C ASP A 45 -20.13 -13.41 -10.67
N GLY A 46 -19.48 -12.24 -10.50
CA GLY A 46 -19.73 -11.31 -9.39
C GLY A 46 -18.91 -11.62 -8.14
N GLU A 47 -18.08 -12.66 -8.14
CA GLU A 47 -17.17 -12.94 -7.02
C GLU A 47 -16.09 -11.86 -6.91
N VAL A 48 -15.80 -11.43 -5.67
CA VAL A 48 -14.76 -10.46 -5.34
C VAL A 48 -13.54 -11.20 -4.81
N LEU A 49 -12.44 -11.16 -5.56
CA LEU A 49 -11.15 -11.64 -5.09
C LEU A 49 -10.41 -10.49 -4.42
N VAL A 50 -9.68 -10.79 -3.33
CA VAL A 50 -8.87 -9.81 -2.58
C VAL A 50 -7.44 -10.32 -2.33
N GLY A 51 -6.52 -9.41 -2.01
CA GLY A 51 -5.18 -9.75 -1.58
C GLY A 51 -4.31 -10.37 -2.67
N GLU A 52 -3.50 -11.39 -2.31
CA GLU A 52 -2.54 -12.02 -3.22
C GLU A 52 -3.21 -12.69 -4.41
N VAL A 53 -4.36 -13.31 -4.21
CA VAL A 53 -5.13 -13.96 -5.28
C VAL A 53 -5.56 -12.90 -6.31
N ALA A 54 -6.09 -11.78 -5.83
CA ALA A 54 -6.46 -10.64 -6.68
C ALA A 54 -5.22 -10.06 -7.36
N GLN A 55 -4.09 -9.91 -6.66
CA GLN A 55 -2.86 -9.38 -7.22
C GLN A 55 -2.32 -10.23 -8.37
N ARG A 56 -2.37 -11.56 -8.23
CA ARG A 56 -1.97 -12.49 -9.31
C ARG A 56 -2.92 -12.39 -10.50
N ARG A 57 -4.23 -12.38 -10.24
CA ARG A 57 -5.25 -12.31 -11.28
C ARG A 57 -5.23 -10.97 -12.02
N ALA A 58 -4.92 -9.89 -11.35
CA ALA A 58 -4.80 -8.55 -11.93
C ALA A 58 -3.71 -8.40 -13.01
N VAL A 59 -2.79 -9.36 -13.13
CA VAL A 59 -1.80 -9.41 -14.23
C VAL A 59 -2.46 -9.86 -15.53
N THR A 60 -3.39 -10.83 -15.44
CA THR A 60 -4.09 -11.39 -16.61
C THR A 60 -5.41 -10.69 -16.91
N GLU A 61 -6.02 -10.04 -15.92
CA GLU A 61 -7.31 -9.35 -16.05
C GLU A 61 -7.22 -7.90 -15.51
N PRO A 62 -6.32 -7.06 -16.07
CA PRO A 62 -6.09 -5.70 -15.55
C PRO A 62 -7.33 -4.81 -15.60
N GLY A 63 -8.20 -4.98 -16.60
CA GLY A 63 -9.45 -4.22 -16.73
C GLY A 63 -10.53 -4.56 -15.69
N ARG A 64 -10.32 -5.59 -14.86
CA ARG A 64 -11.21 -6.00 -13.76
C ARG A 64 -10.59 -5.79 -12.38
N ALA A 65 -9.37 -5.25 -12.34
CA ALA A 65 -8.60 -5.06 -11.12
C ALA A 65 -8.65 -3.62 -10.62
N ALA A 66 -8.89 -3.45 -9.32
CA ALA A 66 -8.73 -2.17 -8.62
C ALA A 66 -7.50 -2.19 -7.74
N ARG A 67 -6.72 -1.13 -7.82
CA ARG A 67 -5.51 -0.87 -7.00
C ARG A 67 -5.52 0.59 -6.57
N GLU A 68 -4.86 0.91 -5.45
CA GLU A 68 -4.63 2.28 -4.99
C GLU A 68 -5.92 3.10 -4.79
N PHE A 69 -7.06 2.45 -4.66
CA PHE A 69 -8.37 3.12 -4.58
C PHE A 69 -8.52 3.97 -3.31
N LYS A 70 -7.78 3.71 -2.22
CA LYS A 70 -7.76 4.59 -1.02
C LYS A 70 -7.33 6.03 -1.37
N ARG A 71 -6.38 6.20 -2.31
CA ARG A 71 -5.96 7.53 -2.80
C ARG A 71 -7.09 8.30 -3.49
N ARG A 72 -8.11 7.59 -3.96
CA ARG A 72 -9.25 8.16 -4.68
C ARG A 72 -10.48 8.35 -3.81
N LEU A 73 -10.37 8.13 -2.49
CA LEU A 73 -11.48 8.37 -1.57
C LEU A 73 -11.87 9.85 -1.59
N GLY A 74 -13.12 10.11 -2.00
CA GLY A 74 -13.65 11.46 -2.21
C GLY A 74 -13.49 12.02 -3.64
N ASP A 75 -12.84 11.27 -4.55
CA ASP A 75 -12.84 11.58 -6.00
C ASP A 75 -14.19 11.13 -6.59
N PRO A 76 -14.96 12.03 -7.22
CA PRO A 76 -16.25 11.68 -7.82
C PRO A 76 -16.10 10.80 -9.07
N THR A 77 -14.91 10.68 -9.65
CA THR A 77 -14.69 9.87 -10.86
C THR A 77 -14.57 8.39 -10.49
N PRO A 78 -15.48 7.52 -10.94
CA PRO A 78 -15.43 6.10 -10.59
C PRO A 78 -14.28 5.37 -11.28
N LEU A 79 -13.88 4.23 -10.72
CA LEU A 79 -13.02 3.24 -11.38
C LEU A 79 -13.91 2.31 -12.22
N LEU A 80 -13.51 2.06 -13.47
CA LEU A 80 -14.21 1.12 -14.34
C LEU A 80 -13.60 -0.27 -14.19
N LEU A 81 -14.40 -1.23 -13.70
CA LEU A 81 -13.98 -2.62 -13.54
C LEU A 81 -14.91 -3.52 -14.35
N GLY A 82 -14.38 -4.12 -15.41
CA GLY A 82 -15.18 -4.91 -16.35
C GLY A 82 -16.28 -4.10 -17.03
N GLY A 83 -16.10 -2.78 -17.20
CA GLY A 83 -17.09 -1.87 -17.77
C GLY A 83 -18.10 -1.30 -16.77
N THR A 84 -18.10 -1.75 -15.51
CA THR A 84 -18.99 -1.25 -14.46
C THR A 84 -18.27 -0.20 -13.62
N PRO A 85 -18.89 0.96 -13.32
CA PRO A 85 -18.31 2.00 -12.51
C PRO A 85 -18.42 1.69 -11.01
N TYR A 86 -17.32 1.87 -10.26
CA TYR A 86 -17.26 1.72 -8.80
C TYR A 86 -16.62 2.95 -8.15
N GLY A 87 -17.24 3.49 -7.11
CA GLY A 87 -16.65 4.48 -6.24
C GLY A 87 -15.49 3.88 -5.40
N ALA A 88 -14.55 4.72 -5.01
CA ALA A 88 -13.46 4.27 -4.15
C ALA A 88 -13.95 3.77 -2.78
N ASP A 89 -14.99 4.38 -2.24
CA ASP A 89 -15.69 3.99 -1.02
C ASP A 89 -16.29 2.57 -1.13
N ALA A 90 -16.96 2.24 -2.24
CA ALA A 90 -17.51 0.90 -2.48
C ALA A 90 -16.41 -0.17 -2.55
N LEU A 91 -15.28 0.14 -3.19
CA LEU A 91 -14.13 -0.78 -3.26
C LEU A 91 -13.48 -0.98 -1.89
N MET A 92 -13.36 0.10 -1.09
CA MET A 92 -12.89 -0.03 0.30
C MET A 92 -13.85 -0.86 1.16
N ALA A 93 -15.16 -0.71 0.97
CA ALA A 93 -16.15 -1.52 1.68
C ALA A 93 -16.07 -3.01 1.32
N MET A 94 -15.86 -3.33 0.05
CA MET A 94 -15.65 -4.73 -0.39
C MET A 94 -14.39 -5.33 0.26
N LEU A 95 -13.29 -4.58 0.32
CA LEU A 95 -12.06 -5.04 0.96
C LEU A 95 -12.24 -5.23 2.46
N LEU A 96 -12.86 -4.25 3.14
CA LEU A 96 -13.16 -4.34 4.57
C LEU A 96 -14.04 -5.55 4.88
N ARG A 97 -15.10 -5.73 4.09
CA ARG A 97 -16.02 -6.88 4.25
C ARG A 97 -15.26 -8.20 4.13
N ALA A 98 -14.42 -8.35 3.10
CA ALA A 98 -13.63 -9.56 2.91
C ALA A 98 -12.72 -9.86 4.10
N VAL A 99 -12.06 -8.82 4.67
CA VAL A 99 -11.21 -8.97 5.86
C VAL A 99 -12.03 -9.39 7.08
N VAL A 100 -13.16 -8.73 7.35
CA VAL A 100 -14.01 -9.04 8.49
C VAL A 100 -14.60 -10.45 8.38
N ASP A 101 -15.11 -10.84 7.22
CA ASP A 101 -15.68 -12.17 6.98
C ASP A 101 -14.62 -13.28 7.10
N GLN A 102 -13.41 -13.03 6.61
CA GLN A 102 -12.31 -13.99 6.75
C GLN A 102 -11.97 -14.23 8.22
N VAL A 103 -11.82 -13.16 9.01
CA VAL A 103 -11.54 -13.29 10.45
C VAL A 103 -12.69 -13.97 11.17
N ALA A 104 -13.93 -13.55 10.91
CA ALA A 104 -15.13 -14.13 11.52
C ALA A 104 -15.29 -15.62 11.19
N THR A 105 -14.98 -16.04 9.96
CA THR A 105 -15.04 -17.44 9.55
C THR A 105 -14.08 -18.32 10.37
N ILE A 106 -12.86 -17.85 10.62
CA ILE A 106 -11.85 -18.61 11.36
C ILE A 106 -12.12 -18.55 12.87
N LYS A 107 -12.59 -17.40 13.39
CA LYS A 107 -12.96 -17.23 14.80
C LYS A 107 -14.29 -17.93 15.16
N GLY A 108 -15.15 -18.22 14.17
CA GLY A 108 -16.46 -18.83 14.34
C GLY A 108 -17.57 -17.87 14.78
N GLU A 109 -17.24 -16.59 14.98
CA GLU A 109 -18.18 -15.51 15.39
C GLU A 109 -17.71 -14.16 14.81
N PRO A 110 -18.61 -13.18 14.61
CA PRO A 110 -18.22 -11.85 14.18
C PRO A 110 -17.52 -11.08 15.32
N PRO A 111 -16.69 -10.06 14.99
CA PRO A 111 -16.09 -9.20 16.00
C PRO A 111 -17.15 -8.38 16.75
N GLU A 112 -16.96 -8.19 18.06
CA GLU A 112 -17.83 -7.32 18.88
C GLU A 112 -17.70 -5.85 18.48
N LEU A 113 -16.49 -5.42 18.09
CA LEU A 113 -16.18 -4.05 17.67
C LEU A 113 -15.06 -4.09 16.63
N VAL A 114 -15.20 -3.29 15.58
CA VAL A 114 -14.14 -3.05 14.59
C VAL A 114 -13.61 -1.62 14.72
N CYS A 115 -12.31 -1.46 14.93
CA CYS A 115 -11.66 -0.17 14.89
C CYS A 115 -10.96 0.03 13.55
N LEU A 116 -11.42 1.01 12.76
CA LEU A 116 -10.82 1.40 11.50
C LEU A 116 -9.88 2.59 11.70
N THR A 117 -8.76 2.58 11.00
CA THR A 117 -7.80 3.68 11.03
C THR A 117 -7.95 4.59 9.81
N HIS A 118 -7.56 5.84 9.98
CA HIS A 118 -7.50 6.81 8.90
C HIS A 118 -6.35 7.81 9.11
N PRO A 119 -5.82 8.41 8.04
CA PRO A 119 -4.87 9.52 8.14
C PRO A 119 -5.42 10.65 9.02
N ALA A 120 -4.56 11.25 9.85
CA ALA A 120 -4.97 12.38 10.68
C ALA A 120 -5.34 13.63 9.86
N SER A 121 -4.85 13.70 8.62
CA SER A 121 -5.16 14.76 7.66
C SER A 121 -6.57 14.67 7.05
N TYR A 122 -7.32 13.56 7.30
CA TYR A 122 -8.68 13.41 6.78
C TYR A 122 -9.64 14.34 7.53
N GLY A 123 -10.19 15.36 6.83
CA GLY A 123 -11.28 16.18 7.31
C GLY A 123 -12.61 15.41 7.40
N GLU A 124 -13.66 16.07 7.93
CA GLU A 124 -14.98 15.47 8.16
C GLU A 124 -15.56 14.75 6.95
N TYR A 125 -15.45 15.33 5.76
CA TYR A 125 -15.95 14.71 4.51
C TYR A 125 -15.36 13.33 4.26
N LYS A 126 -14.03 13.17 4.35
CA LYS A 126 -13.38 11.86 4.15
C LYS A 126 -13.69 10.89 5.30
N GLN A 127 -13.84 11.40 6.53
CA GLN A 127 -14.28 10.59 7.67
C GLN A 127 -15.72 10.10 7.48
N ASP A 128 -16.63 10.92 6.95
CA ASP A 128 -18.00 10.50 6.63
C ASP A 128 -18.02 9.41 5.55
N LEU A 129 -17.17 9.52 4.55
CA LEU A 129 -17.01 8.44 3.57
C LEU A 129 -16.52 7.13 4.21
N LEU A 130 -15.62 7.19 5.19
CA LEU A 130 -15.20 5.98 5.92
C LEU A 130 -16.30 5.41 6.80
N ARG A 131 -17.18 6.24 7.37
CA ARG A 131 -18.40 5.76 8.05
C ARG A 131 -19.31 5.02 7.07
N GLN A 132 -19.46 5.54 5.86
CA GLN A 132 -20.21 4.88 4.79
C GLN A 132 -19.53 3.56 4.36
N VAL A 133 -18.20 3.51 4.28
CA VAL A 133 -17.44 2.27 4.01
C VAL A 133 -17.78 1.19 5.05
N ALA A 134 -17.77 1.52 6.35
CA ALA A 134 -18.13 0.57 7.41
C ALA A 134 -19.59 0.09 7.30
N GLN A 135 -20.52 1.00 6.97
CA GLN A 135 -21.92 0.67 6.75
C GLN A 135 -22.14 -0.22 5.53
N GLN A 136 -21.53 0.11 4.38
CA GLN A 136 -21.60 -0.68 3.15
C GLN A 136 -20.96 -2.07 3.33
N ALA A 137 -19.91 -2.17 4.15
CA ALA A 137 -19.30 -3.44 4.53
C ALA A 137 -20.15 -4.25 5.50
N ASN A 138 -21.32 -3.75 5.93
CA ASN A 138 -22.20 -4.38 6.92
C ASN A 138 -21.49 -4.69 8.25
N VAL A 139 -20.57 -3.84 8.70
CA VAL A 139 -19.93 -3.94 10.01
C VAL A 139 -20.91 -3.38 11.06
N PRO A 140 -21.40 -4.20 12.02
CA PRO A 140 -22.47 -3.73 12.93
C PRO A 140 -21.99 -2.69 13.94
N ASN A 141 -20.82 -2.89 14.52
CA ASN A 141 -20.24 -2.01 15.53
C ASN A 141 -18.82 -1.60 15.09
N TRP A 142 -18.59 -0.32 14.96
CA TRP A 142 -17.29 0.19 14.54
C TRP A 142 -16.98 1.55 15.19
N VAL A 143 -15.69 1.83 15.29
CA VAL A 143 -15.13 3.12 15.71
C VAL A 143 -14.03 3.53 14.75
N LEU A 144 -13.73 4.83 14.70
CA LEU A 144 -12.59 5.35 13.95
C LEU A 144 -11.51 5.83 14.93
N THR A 145 -10.26 5.63 14.54
CA THR A 145 -9.10 6.25 15.19
C THR A 145 -8.13 6.74 14.13
N THR A 146 -7.30 7.72 14.45
CA THR A 146 -6.29 8.17 13.50
C THR A 146 -5.09 7.22 13.48
N GLU A 147 -4.47 7.06 12.33
CA GLU A 147 -3.25 6.26 12.16
C GLU A 147 -2.14 6.65 13.14
N PRO A 148 -1.83 7.95 13.39
CA PRO A 148 -0.82 8.34 14.37
C PRO A 148 -1.22 8.03 15.83
N GLN A 149 -2.50 8.12 16.20
CA GLN A 149 -2.93 7.71 17.54
C GLN A 149 -2.77 6.20 17.73
N ALA A 150 -3.19 5.41 16.74
CA ALA A 150 -3.00 3.95 16.77
C ALA A 150 -1.51 3.58 16.85
N ALA A 151 -0.66 4.20 16.05
CA ALA A 151 0.79 3.97 16.09
C ALA A 151 1.38 4.29 17.47
N ALA A 152 0.99 5.41 18.07
CA ALA A 152 1.46 5.82 19.40
C ALA A 152 0.97 4.87 20.52
N VAL A 153 -0.28 4.42 20.46
CA VAL A 153 -0.83 3.41 21.41
C VAL A 153 -0.07 2.11 21.30
N ASN A 154 0.26 1.66 20.08
CA ASN A 154 1.07 0.46 19.90
C ASN A 154 2.50 0.63 20.42
N HIS A 155 3.13 1.78 20.16
CA HIS A 155 4.47 2.09 20.66
C HIS A 155 4.51 2.08 22.19
N ALA A 156 3.56 2.73 22.86
CA ALA A 156 3.46 2.78 24.31
C ALA A 156 3.19 1.41 24.98
N ALA A 157 2.76 0.42 24.22
CA ALA A 157 2.60 -0.95 24.73
C ALA A 157 3.94 -1.71 24.86
N SER A 158 4.98 -1.29 24.13
CA SER A 158 6.31 -1.91 24.14
C SER A 158 7.38 -1.01 24.77
N GLU A 159 7.19 0.29 24.74
CA GLU A 159 8.14 1.30 25.21
C GLU A 159 7.51 2.18 26.27
N ARG A 160 8.34 2.69 27.17
CA ARG A 160 7.86 3.57 28.23
C ARG A 160 7.59 4.97 27.67
N VAL A 161 6.33 5.40 27.72
CA VAL A 161 5.88 6.75 27.40
C VAL A 161 5.20 7.32 28.64
N ASN A 162 5.61 8.52 29.08
CA ASN A 162 5.01 9.15 30.26
C ASN A 162 3.88 10.10 29.85
N PRO A 163 2.86 10.28 30.68
CA PRO A 163 1.86 11.32 30.45
C PRO A 163 2.53 12.69 30.24
N GLY A 164 2.11 13.40 29.20
CA GLY A 164 2.69 14.68 28.79
C GLY A 164 3.76 14.58 27.71
N ASP A 165 4.40 13.41 27.51
CA ASP A 165 5.34 13.21 26.41
C ASP A 165 4.69 13.48 25.06
N VAL A 166 5.43 14.17 24.19
CA VAL A 166 4.98 14.46 22.82
C VAL A 166 5.76 13.59 21.84
N LEU A 167 5.03 12.83 21.05
CA LEU A 167 5.58 12.00 19.99
C LEU A 167 5.24 12.63 18.64
N ALA A 168 6.25 12.73 17.77
CA ALA A 168 6.01 13.00 16.37
C ALA A 168 5.80 11.67 15.64
N VAL A 169 4.73 11.54 14.89
CA VAL A 169 4.48 10.38 14.03
C VAL A 169 4.71 10.80 12.59
N TYR A 170 5.64 10.13 11.94
CA TYR A 170 6.02 10.28 10.55
C TYR A 170 5.62 9.00 9.83
N ASP A 171 4.49 9.04 9.14
CA ASP A 171 3.97 7.89 8.39
C ASP A 171 4.22 8.05 6.90
N LEU A 172 5.21 7.34 6.38
CA LEU A 172 5.49 7.28 4.95
C LEU A 172 5.08 5.91 4.42
N GLY A 173 3.85 5.85 3.92
CA GLY A 173 3.21 4.66 3.44
C GLY A 173 3.57 4.29 2.00
N GLY A 174 2.69 3.47 1.39
CA GLY A 174 2.82 3.12 -0.03
C GLY A 174 2.33 4.20 -0.97
N GLY A 175 1.39 5.04 -0.53
CA GLY A 175 0.72 6.01 -1.40
C GLY A 175 0.66 7.43 -0.89
N THR A 176 0.74 7.62 0.41
CA THR A 176 0.61 8.91 1.09
C THR A 176 1.69 9.06 2.14
N PHE A 177 1.93 10.30 2.50
CA PHE A 177 2.70 10.68 3.66
C PHE A 177 1.80 11.47 4.61
N ASP A 178 1.88 11.17 5.89
CA ASP A 178 1.20 11.88 6.95
C ASP A 178 2.17 12.17 8.11
N ALA A 179 2.15 13.42 8.62
CA ALA A 179 2.88 13.84 9.80
C ALA A 179 1.93 14.42 10.83
N ALA A 180 2.00 13.93 12.06
CA ALA A 180 1.17 14.40 13.15
C ALA A 180 1.91 14.37 14.47
N LEU A 181 1.53 15.23 15.40
CA LEU A 181 1.99 15.18 16.77
C LEU A 181 0.90 14.63 17.66
N VAL A 182 1.29 13.77 18.59
CA VAL A 182 0.39 13.24 19.61
C VAL A 182 1.01 13.41 21.00
N ARG A 183 0.18 13.78 21.98
CA ARG A 183 0.56 13.87 23.37
C ARG A 183 -0.01 12.70 24.14
N ALA A 184 0.81 12.03 24.92
CA ALA A 184 0.37 11.01 25.84
C ALA A 184 -0.47 11.62 26.95
N GLU A 185 -1.60 11.02 27.24
CA GLU A 185 -2.51 11.40 28.30
C GLU A 185 -2.52 10.36 29.43
N GLU A 186 -3.09 10.71 30.58
CA GLU A 186 -3.32 9.73 31.64
C GLU A 186 -4.24 8.61 31.14
N GLY A 187 -3.93 7.36 31.50
CA GLY A 187 -4.73 6.22 31.04
C GLY A 187 -4.27 5.61 29.70
N GLY A 188 -3.17 6.11 29.10
CA GLY A 188 -2.54 5.51 27.93
C GLY A 188 -3.19 5.89 26.59
N SER A 189 -4.08 6.89 26.61
CA SER A 189 -4.61 7.50 25.38
C SER A 189 -3.65 8.57 24.83
N PHE A 190 -3.86 8.93 23.56
CA PHE A 190 -3.08 9.96 22.89
C PHE A 190 -3.99 10.99 22.23
N ARG A 191 -3.69 12.27 22.44
CA ARG A 191 -4.40 13.39 21.83
C ARG A 191 -3.56 14.03 20.74
N LEU A 192 -4.17 14.27 19.57
CA LEU A 192 -3.56 15.04 18.49
C LEU A 192 -3.26 16.46 18.93
N LEU A 193 -2.10 17.00 18.50
CA LEU A 193 -1.67 18.37 18.72
C LEU A 193 -1.49 19.08 17.39
N GLY A 194 -1.84 20.36 17.35
CA GLY A 194 -1.69 21.19 16.15
C GLY A 194 -2.51 20.69 14.99
N THR A 195 -2.03 21.00 13.78
CA THR A 195 -2.64 20.59 12.52
C THR A 195 -1.80 19.51 11.88
N PRO A 196 -2.34 18.30 11.66
CA PRO A 196 -1.66 17.26 10.91
C PRO A 196 -1.36 17.72 9.48
N GLU A 197 -0.23 17.30 8.94
CA GLU A 197 0.19 17.56 7.57
C GLU A 197 0.12 16.27 6.75
N GLY A 198 -0.55 16.34 5.59
CA GLY A 198 -0.66 15.22 4.66
C GLY A 198 -0.16 15.61 3.28
N LEU A 199 0.60 14.71 2.65
CA LEU A 199 1.02 14.84 1.26
C LEU A 199 0.46 13.67 0.46
N GLU A 200 -0.50 13.98 -0.41
CA GLU A 200 -1.02 13.02 -1.36
C GLU A 200 0.01 12.79 -2.49
N ARG A 201 0.11 11.56 -2.97
CA ARG A 201 1.05 11.16 -4.02
C ARG A 201 2.53 11.30 -3.64
N ILE A 202 2.85 11.09 -2.38
CA ILE A 202 4.20 10.83 -1.91
C ILE A 202 4.20 9.53 -1.11
N GLY A 203 4.83 8.49 -1.65
CA GLY A 203 4.93 7.19 -1.01
C GLY A 203 5.68 6.18 -1.87
N GLY A 204 5.64 4.92 -1.45
CA GLY A 204 6.37 3.84 -2.09
C GLY A 204 6.06 3.66 -3.57
N ILE A 205 4.82 3.89 -3.99
CA ILE A 205 4.40 3.80 -5.40
C ILE A 205 5.08 4.87 -6.26
N ASP A 206 5.22 6.08 -5.73
CA ASP A 206 5.88 7.18 -6.44
C ASP A 206 7.38 6.93 -6.55
N PHE A 207 7.96 6.24 -5.56
CA PHE A 207 9.36 5.78 -5.60
C PHE A 207 9.53 4.60 -6.55
N ASP A 208 8.54 3.69 -6.67
CA ASP A 208 8.53 2.64 -7.71
C ASP A 208 8.54 3.24 -9.11
N GLN A 209 7.81 4.34 -9.33
CA GLN A 209 7.82 5.06 -10.61
C GLN A 209 9.18 5.69 -10.91
N ALA A 210 9.89 6.21 -9.90
CA ALA A 210 11.24 6.72 -10.08
C ALA A 210 12.21 5.61 -10.53
N VAL A 211 12.11 4.41 -9.93
CA VAL A 211 12.90 3.24 -10.35
C VAL A 211 12.53 2.80 -11.77
N LEU A 212 11.23 2.75 -12.10
CA LEU A 212 10.76 2.40 -13.44
C LEU A 212 11.26 3.39 -14.51
N ALA A 213 11.24 4.69 -14.20
CA ALA A 213 11.76 5.73 -15.09
C ALA A 213 13.28 5.60 -15.29
N HIS A 214 14.03 5.23 -14.25
CA HIS A 214 15.45 4.93 -14.34
C HIS A 214 15.72 3.73 -15.28
N VAL A 215 14.93 2.66 -15.13
CA VAL A 215 15.02 1.48 -16.01
C VAL A 215 14.68 1.84 -17.45
N ASP A 216 13.60 2.59 -17.67
CA ASP A 216 13.19 3.04 -19.01
C ASP A 216 14.28 3.86 -19.71
N ALA A 217 14.89 4.80 -18.99
CA ALA A 217 16.01 5.57 -19.50
C ALA A 217 17.24 4.70 -19.83
N ALA A 218 17.51 3.66 -19.04
CA ALA A 218 18.63 2.75 -19.25
C ALA A 218 18.43 1.81 -20.45
N VAL A 219 17.17 1.63 -20.90
CA VAL A 219 16.81 0.84 -22.09
C VAL A 219 16.28 1.70 -23.24
N ASP A 220 16.75 2.95 -23.32
CA ASP A 220 16.45 3.90 -24.40
C ASP A 220 14.94 4.13 -24.67
N GLY A 221 14.13 4.13 -23.59
CA GLY A 221 12.68 4.43 -23.66
C GLY A 221 11.78 3.26 -24.08
N GLN A 222 12.33 2.06 -24.24
CA GLN A 222 11.57 0.90 -24.73
C GLN A 222 10.41 0.47 -23.81
N VAL A 223 10.41 0.87 -22.52
CA VAL A 223 9.30 0.57 -21.61
C VAL A 223 8.11 1.50 -21.89
N SER A 224 8.37 2.79 -22.10
CA SER A 224 7.32 3.77 -22.43
C SER A 224 6.75 3.61 -23.83
N GLU A 225 7.46 2.96 -24.75
CA GLU A 225 7.01 2.66 -26.11
C GLU A 225 6.14 1.39 -26.19
N LEU A 226 5.95 0.64 -25.09
CA LEU A 226 5.13 -0.57 -25.11
C LEU A 226 3.67 -0.25 -25.43
N ASP A 227 3.11 -0.98 -26.39
CA ASP A 227 1.66 -0.98 -26.64
C ASP A 227 0.95 -1.79 -25.54
N LEU A 228 0.41 -1.08 -24.55
CA LEU A 228 -0.35 -1.69 -23.46
C LEU A 228 -1.71 -2.28 -23.90
N GLY A 229 -2.13 -2.07 -25.14
CA GLY A 229 -3.25 -2.77 -25.77
C GLY A 229 -2.92 -4.21 -26.14
N ASP A 230 -1.62 -4.53 -26.36
CA ASP A 230 -1.17 -5.90 -26.54
C ASP A 230 -1.05 -6.63 -25.18
N PRO A 231 -1.75 -7.76 -24.96
CA PRO A 231 -1.69 -8.52 -23.71
C PRO A 231 -0.28 -8.97 -23.30
N VAL A 232 0.59 -9.26 -24.26
CA VAL A 232 1.98 -9.71 -24.00
C VAL A 232 2.80 -8.54 -23.46
N ALA A 233 2.71 -7.37 -24.11
CA ALA A 233 3.39 -6.16 -23.68
C ALA A 233 2.85 -5.66 -22.33
N ALA A 234 1.53 -5.66 -22.13
CA ALA A 234 0.91 -5.32 -20.85
C ALA A 234 1.37 -6.23 -19.71
N GLY A 235 1.47 -7.54 -19.96
CA GLY A 235 1.99 -8.51 -19.00
C GLY A 235 3.49 -8.32 -18.69
N ALA A 236 4.29 -7.96 -19.68
CA ALA A 236 5.71 -7.64 -19.49
C ALA A 236 5.87 -6.35 -18.64
N ALA A 237 5.12 -5.30 -18.95
CA ALA A 237 5.11 -4.06 -18.19
C ALA A 237 4.67 -4.28 -16.73
N ALA A 238 3.66 -5.11 -16.48
CA ALA A 238 3.22 -5.44 -15.14
C ALA A 238 4.28 -6.18 -14.32
N ARG A 239 4.99 -7.13 -14.94
CA ARG A 239 6.13 -7.83 -14.32
C ARG A 239 7.26 -6.88 -14.00
N LEU A 240 7.65 -6.02 -14.95
CA LEU A 240 8.72 -5.06 -14.73
C LEU A 240 8.41 -4.10 -13.56
N ARG A 241 7.15 -3.63 -13.43
CA ARG A 241 6.74 -2.84 -12.27
C ARG A 241 6.91 -3.59 -10.95
N LEU A 242 6.65 -4.90 -10.93
CA LEU A 242 6.89 -5.73 -9.76
C LEU A 242 8.38 -5.85 -9.44
N GLU A 243 9.22 -6.06 -10.45
CA GLU A 243 10.68 -6.11 -10.28
C GLU A 243 11.25 -4.77 -9.76
N CYS A 244 10.80 -3.64 -10.30
CA CYS A 244 11.18 -2.30 -9.82
C CYS A 244 10.81 -2.10 -8.35
N ARG A 245 9.61 -2.55 -7.93
CA ARG A 245 9.19 -2.48 -6.53
C ARG A 245 10.06 -3.37 -5.63
N MET A 246 10.33 -4.62 -6.06
CA MET A 246 11.18 -5.54 -5.30
C MET A 246 12.60 -4.98 -5.17
N ALA A 247 13.15 -4.40 -6.23
CA ALA A 247 14.44 -3.74 -6.23
C ALA A 247 14.48 -2.55 -5.25
N LYS A 248 13.45 -1.68 -5.25
CA LYS A 248 13.33 -0.60 -4.27
C LYS A 248 13.31 -1.13 -2.84
N GLU A 249 12.54 -2.17 -2.57
CA GLU A 249 12.44 -2.75 -1.23
C GLU A 249 13.79 -3.36 -0.80
N ALA A 250 14.50 -4.05 -1.70
CA ALA A 250 15.82 -4.62 -1.45
C ALA A 250 16.87 -3.55 -1.15
N LEU A 251 16.83 -2.39 -1.82
CA LEU A 251 17.74 -1.27 -1.57
C LEU A 251 17.61 -0.65 -0.16
N SER A 252 16.60 -1.02 0.62
CA SER A 252 16.55 -0.65 2.05
C SER A 252 17.58 -1.44 2.90
N ALA A 253 18.01 -2.62 2.44
CA ALA A 253 19.01 -3.46 3.10
C ALA A 253 20.33 -3.53 2.31
N ASP A 254 20.26 -3.63 0.98
CA ASP A 254 21.40 -3.78 0.07
C ASP A 254 21.87 -2.46 -0.52
N ASN A 255 23.14 -2.40 -0.92
CA ASN A 255 23.74 -1.20 -1.51
C ASN A 255 23.54 -1.09 -3.03
N ASP A 256 23.26 -2.20 -3.71
CA ASP A 256 22.94 -2.28 -5.12
C ASP A 256 22.08 -3.50 -5.46
N VAL A 257 21.34 -3.41 -6.53
CA VAL A 257 20.46 -4.47 -7.05
C VAL A 257 20.55 -4.52 -8.57
N SER A 258 20.32 -5.72 -9.16
CA SER A 258 20.08 -5.90 -10.60
C SER A 258 18.59 -6.09 -10.82
N ILE A 259 18.01 -5.33 -11.75
CA ILE A 259 16.60 -5.37 -12.14
C ILE A 259 16.49 -6.11 -13.47
N PRO A 260 15.91 -7.31 -13.54
CA PRO A 260 15.71 -8.00 -14.80
C PRO A 260 14.64 -7.29 -15.64
N VAL A 261 14.99 -6.99 -16.89
CA VAL A 261 14.11 -6.35 -17.86
C VAL A 261 13.78 -7.36 -18.96
N MET A 262 12.56 -7.86 -18.95
CA MET A 262 12.06 -8.86 -19.92
C MET A 262 10.87 -8.26 -20.68
N LEU A 263 11.15 -7.56 -21.78
CA LEU A 263 10.15 -7.04 -22.71
C LEU A 263 10.05 -7.97 -23.94
N PRO A 264 9.01 -7.84 -24.79
CA PRO A 264 8.82 -8.71 -25.94
C PRO A 264 10.04 -8.83 -26.86
N ASN A 265 10.80 -7.73 -27.01
CA ASN A 265 11.96 -7.67 -27.91
C ASN A 265 13.28 -7.38 -27.18
N LEU A 266 13.30 -7.36 -25.85
CA LEU A 266 14.48 -7.04 -25.05
C LEU A 266 14.57 -7.95 -23.82
N SER A 267 15.73 -8.55 -23.61
CA SER A 267 16.07 -9.25 -22.38
C SER A 267 17.44 -8.76 -21.92
N THR A 268 17.44 -8.04 -20.80
CA THR A 268 18.64 -7.43 -20.21
C THR A 268 18.50 -7.25 -18.70
N GLU A 269 19.50 -6.69 -18.05
CA GLU A 269 19.47 -6.30 -16.65
C GLU A 269 19.91 -4.85 -16.50
N VAL A 270 19.24 -4.12 -15.61
CA VAL A 270 19.62 -2.76 -15.24
C VAL A 270 20.06 -2.75 -13.78
N ARG A 271 21.29 -2.31 -13.54
CA ARG A 271 21.82 -2.15 -12.19
C ARG A 271 21.40 -0.81 -11.60
N LEU A 272 20.97 -0.83 -10.33
CA LEU A 272 20.63 0.36 -9.57
C LEU A 272 21.34 0.33 -8.22
N ARG A 273 22.05 1.41 -7.87
CA ARG A 273 22.68 1.59 -6.56
C ARG A 273 21.75 2.34 -5.63
N ARG A 274 21.85 2.05 -4.32
CA ARG A 274 21.11 2.79 -3.28
C ARG A 274 21.32 4.30 -3.40
N SER A 275 22.57 4.78 -3.59
CA SER A 275 22.87 6.20 -3.70
C SER A 275 22.20 6.87 -4.91
N GLU A 276 22.05 6.16 -6.02
CA GLU A 276 21.34 6.64 -7.20
C GLU A 276 19.83 6.73 -6.92
N PHE A 277 19.27 5.68 -6.32
CA PHE A 277 17.88 5.66 -5.89
C PHE A 277 17.57 6.78 -4.89
N GLU A 278 18.38 6.93 -3.84
CA GLU A 278 18.21 7.98 -2.83
C GLU A 278 18.32 9.39 -3.43
N ALA A 279 19.21 9.59 -4.41
CA ALA A 279 19.31 10.86 -5.14
C ALA A 279 18.02 11.17 -5.92
N MET A 280 17.40 10.17 -6.54
CA MET A 280 16.14 10.33 -7.27
C MET A 280 14.97 10.72 -6.38
N ILE A 281 14.87 10.13 -5.18
CA ILE A 281 13.74 10.35 -4.27
C ILE A 281 13.97 11.49 -3.27
N ARG A 282 15.21 11.98 -3.11
CA ARG A 282 15.57 13.00 -2.12
C ARG A 282 14.66 14.23 -2.12
N PRO A 283 14.31 14.85 -3.27
CA PRO A 283 13.42 16.01 -3.25
C PRO A 283 12.05 15.70 -2.63
N ARG A 284 11.51 14.49 -2.88
CA ARG A 284 10.24 14.07 -2.30
C ARG A 284 10.34 13.78 -0.81
N VAL A 285 11.46 13.22 -0.37
CA VAL A 285 11.73 13.03 1.06
C VAL A 285 11.87 14.39 1.75
N ASP A 286 12.54 15.35 1.14
CA ASP A 286 12.69 16.71 1.69
C ASP A 286 11.31 17.40 1.83
N ASP A 287 10.38 17.25 0.88
CA ASP A 287 8.99 17.72 1.01
C ASP A 287 8.30 17.17 2.27
N THR A 288 8.56 15.89 2.63
CA THR A 288 8.00 15.27 3.84
C THR A 288 8.63 15.78 5.13
N ILE A 289 9.92 16.10 5.10
CA ILE A 289 10.63 16.74 6.22
C ILE A 289 10.08 18.14 6.50
N ASP A 290 9.83 18.91 5.44
CA ASP A 290 9.21 20.22 5.54
C ASP A 290 7.77 20.12 6.12
N ALA A 291 7.00 19.11 5.72
CA ALA A 291 5.67 18.87 6.27
C ALA A 291 5.73 18.51 7.76
N LEU A 292 6.64 17.62 8.18
CA LEU A 292 6.87 17.33 9.60
C LEU A 292 7.21 18.62 10.38
N SER A 293 8.10 19.44 9.84
CA SER A 293 8.47 20.74 10.44
C SER A 293 7.26 21.69 10.57
N ARG A 294 6.35 21.72 9.59
CA ARG A 294 5.10 22.48 9.69
C ARG A 294 4.16 21.93 10.76
N ALA A 295 4.01 20.61 10.84
CA ALA A 295 3.20 19.97 11.88
C ALA A 295 3.70 20.33 13.29
N VAL A 296 5.03 20.29 13.53
CA VAL A 296 5.63 20.71 14.82
C VAL A 296 5.30 22.17 15.13
N ARG A 297 5.52 23.08 14.19
CA ARG A 297 5.23 24.52 14.38
C ARG A 297 3.75 24.80 14.61
N SER A 298 2.85 24.04 13.95
CA SER A 298 1.39 24.23 14.10
C SER A 298 0.91 23.91 15.52
N ALA A 299 1.63 23.04 16.24
CA ALA A 299 1.35 22.72 17.63
C ALA A 299 1.92 23.76 18.62
N GLY A 300 2.63 24.78 18.13
CA GLY A 300 3.32 25.77 18.96
C GLY A 300 4.55 25.19 19.68
N LEU A 301 5.14 24.12 19.14
CA LEU A 301 6.26 23.39 19.73
C LEU A 301 7.53 23.57 18.88
N GLY A 302 8.68 23.36 19.53
CA GLY A 302 9.97 23.13 18.88
C GLY A 302 10.27 21.64 18.75
N VAL A 303 11.27 21.27 17.94
CA VAL A 303 11.70 19.88 17.80
C VAL A 303 12.33 19.36 19.11
N GLU A 304 12.82 20.26 19.96
CA GLU A 304 13.35 19.98 21.29
C GLU A 304 12.30 19.50 22.29
N ASP A 305 11.03 19.79 22.04
CA ASP A 305 9.90 19.39 22.89
C ASP A 305 9.44 17.95 22.58
N LEU A 306 9.96 17.34 21.52
CA LEU A 306 9.62 15.98 21.14
C LEU A 306 10.35 14.98 22.03
N ALA A 307 9.65 14.01 22.62
CA ALA A 307 10.22 12.90 23.33
C ALA A 307 10.85 11.87 22.35
N ALA A 308 10.18 11.61 21.24
CA ALA A 308 10.65 10.72 20.17
C ALA A 308 9.93 11.01 18.85
N THR A 309 10.50 10.49 17.74
CA THR A 309 9.83 10.42 16.44
C THR A 309 9.58 8.96 16.07
N LEU A 310 8.32 8.62 15.84
CA LEU A 310 7.89 7.29 15.38
C LEU A 310 7.89 7.26 13.86
N LEU A 311 8.67 6.36 13.27
CA LEU A 311 8.66 6.09 11.84
C LEU A 311 7.74 4.92 11.55
N VAL A 312 6.64 5.21 10.88
CA VAL A 312 5.57 4.28 10.49
C VAL A 312 5.51 4.17 8.97
N GLY A 313 4.86 3.16 8.47
CA GLY A 313 4.74 2.92 7.03
C GLY A 313 5.98 2.23 6.44
N GLY A 314 5.74 1.44 5.38
CA GLY A 314 6.78 0.60 4.76
C GLY A 314 7.94 1.41 4.15
N SER A 315 7.66 2.58 3.59
CA SER A 315 8.66 3.44 2.95
C SER A 315 9.54 4.20 3.95
N SER A 316 9.15 4.30 5.21
CA SER A 316 9.99 4.84 6.30
C SER A 316 11.22 3.97 6.60
N ARG A 317 11.30 2.76 6.05
CA ARG A 317 12.49 1.89 6.16
C ARG A 317 13.63 2.31 5.24
N ILE A 318 13.39 3.14 4.24
CA ILE A 318 14.41 3.63 3.31
C ILE A 318 15.42 4.47 4.11
N PRO A 319 16.74 4.17 4.01
CA PRO A 319 17.75 4.76 4.90
C PRO A 319 17.78 6.28 4.92
N ILE A 320 17.66 6.93 3.76
CA ILE A 320 17.64 8.39 3.65
C ILE A 320 16.50 9.03 4.47
N VAL A 321 15.36 8.36 4.66
CA VAL A 321 14.24 8.88 5.45
C VAL A 321 14.68 9.05 6.92
N ARG A 322 15.28 7.99 7.49
CA ARG A 322 15.79 8.04 8.87
C ARG A 322 16.87 9.11 9.02
N GLU A 323 17.77 9.23 8.05
CA GLU A 323 18.82 10.23 8.04
C GLU A 323 18.23 11.63 8.10
N ARG A 324 17.30 11.95 7.20
CA ARG A 324 16.68 13.27 7.11
C ARG A 324 15.84 13.63 8.34
N VAL A 325 15.08 12.66 8.88
CA VAL A 325 14.33 12.86 10.14
C VAL A 325 15.28 13.13 11.30
N ARG A 326 16.40 12.39 11.40
CA ARG A 326 17.40 12.62 12.44
C ARG A 326 18.05 13.99 12.33
N GLU A 327 18.38 14.43 11.13
CA GLU A 327 18.96 15.76 10.90
C GLU A 327 18.00 16.87 11.33
N LEU A 328 16.68 16.70 11.10
CA LEU A 328 15.68 17.69 11.53
C LEU A 328 15.46 17.70 13.04
N THR A 329 15.28 16.53 13.65
CA THR A 329 14.72 16.46 15.01
C THR A 329 15.79 16.33 16.08
N ASP A 330 16.91 15.70 15.77
CA ASP A 330 17.99 15.30 16.73
C ASP A 330 17.41 14.59 17.99
N ARG A 331 16.31 13.83 17.79
CA ARG A 331 15.60 13.12 18.85
C ARG A 331 15.64 11.62 18.63
N PRO A 332 15.37 10.80 19.66
CA PRO A 332 15.23 9.36 19.52
C PRO A 332 14.25 9.03 18.40
N ILE A 333 14.67 8.11 17.51
CA ILE A 333 13.83 7.60 16.45
C ILE A 333 13.44 6.18 16.82
N ALA A 334 12.15 5.96 17.01
CA ALA A 334 11.56 4.65 17.15
C ALA A 334 11.17 4.15 15.75
N LEU A 335 11.84 3.08 15.32
CA LEU A 335 11.50 2.36 14.10
C LEU A 335 10.78 1.10 14.49
N ASP A 336 9.55 0.93 14.04
CA ASP A 336 8.83 -0.31 14.29
C ASP A 336 9.46 -1.47 13.52
N ALA A 337 9.61 -2.60 14.20
CA ALA A 337 10.11 -3.84 13.59
C ALA A 337 9.21 -4.29 12.42
N HIS A 338 7.91 -4.01 12.52
CA HIS A 338 6.90 -4.35 11.54
C HIS A 338 5.99 -3.15 11.22
N PRO A 339 6.47 -2.14 10.47
CA PRO A 339 5.73 -0.89 10.22
C PRO A 339 4.33 -1.07 9.59
N LYS A 340 4.11 -2.20 8.92
CA LYS A 340 2.80 -2.55 8.34
C LYS A 340 1.81 -3.12 9.37
N HIS A 341 2.27 -3.47 10.58
CA HIS A 341 1.44 -4.07 11.62
C HIS A 341 1.02 -3.08 12.70
N SER A 342 1.87 -2.09 12.97
CA SER A 342 1.74 -1.16 14.10
C SER A 342 0.39 -0.51 14.21
N ILE A 343 -0.11 -0.02 13.08
CA ILE A 343 -1.38 0.71 13.03
C ILE A 343 -2.54 -0.22 13.35
N ALA A 344 -2.59 -1.42 12.76
CA ALA A 344 -3.63 -2.40 13.04
C ALA A 344 -3.59 -2.90 14.50
N LEU A 345 -2.39 -3.15 15.05
CA LEU A 345 -2.22 -3.51 16.46
C LEU A 345 -2.70 -2.39 17.39
N GLY A 346 -2.33 -1.14 17.08
CA GLY A 346 -2.79 0.03 17.83
C GLY A 346 -4.32 0.20 17.77
N ALA A 347 -4.92 0.03 16.60
CA ALA A 347 -6.36 0.07 16.42
C ALA A 347 -7.09 -1.01 17.27
N ALA A 348 -6.55 -2.23 17.30
CA ALA A 348 -7.09 -3.30 18.14
C ALA A 348 -6.96 -2.98 19.64
N ARG A 349 -5.85 -2.33 20.07
CA ARG A 349 -5.68 -1.86 21.46
C ARG A 349 -6.68 -0.77 21.82
N VAL A 350 -6.92 0.18 20.91
CA VAL A 350 -7.94 1.25 21.07
C VAL A 350 -9.33 0.61 21.25
N ALA A 351 -9.68 -0.36 20.39
CA ALA A 351 -10.95 -1.08 20.50
C ALA A 351 -11.08 -1.85 21.81
N LEU A 352 -10.02 -2.54 22.25
CA LEU A 352 -9.99 -3.36 23.46
C LEU A 352 -10.10 -2.50 24.74
N ALA A 353 -9.54 -1.29 24.72
CA ALA A 353 -9.67 -0.31 25.81
C ALA A 353 -11.09 0.26 25.96
N GLY A 354 -12.04 -0.21 25.18
CA GLY A 354 -13.41 0.29 25.15
C GLY A 354 -13.51 1.65 24.47
N GLY A 355 -12.70 1.82 23.41
CA GLY A 355 -12.54 3.07 22.69
C GLY A 355 -13.84 3.82 22.59
N ALA A 356 -14.02 4.81 23.49
CA ALA A 356 -15.13 5.72 23.35
C ALA A 356 -14.93 6.39 21.99
N PRO A 357 -15.88 6.25 21.06
CA PRO A 357 -15.79 6.98 19.83
C PRO A 357 -15.64 8.45 20.23
N THR A 358 -14.63 9.12 19.71
CA THR A 358 -14.76 10.55 19.51
C THR A 358 -15.82 10.70 18.41
N VAL A 359 -17.06 10.38 18.75
CA VAL A 359 -18.21 10.85 17.99
C VAL A 359 -18.13 12.34 18.19
N ALA A 360 -17.63 13.06 17.19
CA ALA A 360 -17.97 14.46 17.06
C ALA A 360 -19.49 14.51 17.24
N ALA A 361 -19.95 15.21 18.29
CA ALA A 361 -21.35 15.33 18.57
C ALA A 361 -22.06 15.65 17.26
N ALA A 362 -23.11 14.90 16.96
CA ALA A 362 -23.99 15.25 15.86
C ALA A 362 -24.29 16.76 16.03
N PRO A 363 -24.23 17.57 14.98
CA PRO A 363 -24.61 18.95 15.09
C PRO A 363 -25.98 18.95 15.78
N GLU A 364 -26.08 19.68 16.90
CA GLU A 364 -27.36 19.88 17.57
C GLU A 364 -28.35 20.31 16.48
N PRO A 365 -29.58 19.75 16.46
CA PRO A 365 -30.57 20.14 15.47
C PRO A 365 -30.66 21.66 15.55
N ALA A 366 -30.47 22.30 14.41
CA ALA A 366 -30.49 23.75 14.30
C ALA A 366 -31.71 24.25 15.09
N THR A 367 -31.43 25.05 16.10
CA THR A 367 -32.46 25.74 16.90
C THR A 367 -33.46 26.33 15.91
N GLU A 368 -34.71 25.93 16.07
CA GLU A 368 -35.85 26.36 15.28
C GLU A 368 -35.73 27.87 15.07
N VAL A 369 -35.44 28.28 13.84
CA VAL A 369 -35.38 29.70 13.46
C VAL A 369 -36.79 30.23 13.61
N GLU A 370 -36.97 31.09 14.58
CA GLU A 370 -38.22 31.83 14.81
C GLU A 370 -38.67 32.43 13.45
N PRO A 371 -39.93 32.22 13.02
CA PRO A 371 -40.40 32.72 11.74
C PRO A 371 -40.32 34.25 11.71
N LEU A 372 -39.56 34.79 10.75
CA LEU A 372 -39.55 36.20 10.44
C LEU A 372 -40.97 36.67 10.11
N PRO A 373 -41.42 37.86 10.60
CA PRO A 373 -42.73 38.37 10.32
C PRO A 373 -42.97 38.54 8.81
N GLU A 374 -44.09 37.98 8.33
CA GLU A 374 -44.65 38.21 7.01
C GLU A 374 -45.09 39.68 6.88
N ASP A 375 -44.19 40.55 6.44
CA ASP A 375 -44.60 41.82 5.81
C ASP A 375 -43.42 42.39 5.04
N THR A 376 -43.21 41.89 3.82
CA THR A 376 -42.52 42.66 2.77
C THR A 376 -43.08 42.22 1.40
N GLN A 377 -43.84 43.10 0.81
CA GLN A 377 -44.31 42.94 -0.57
C GLN A 377 -43.17 42.66 -1.53
N PRO A 378 -43.34 41.77 -2.52
CA PRO A 378 -42.29 41.50 -3.49
C PRO A 378 -42.07 42.75 -4.34
N ALA A 379 -40.86 43.28 -4.28
CA ALA A 379 -40.41 44.30 -5.22
C ALA A 379 -40.41 43.73 -6.64
N ALA A 380 -41.00 44.47 -7.58
CA ALA A 380 -41.12 44.10 -8.97
C ALA A 380 -39.76 43.74 -9.60
N VAL A 381 -39.65 42.55 -10.11
CA VAL A 381 -38.47 42.09 -10.86
C VAL A 381 -38.45 42.86 -12.20
N VAL A 382 -37.52 43.77 -12.32
CA VAL A 382 -37.20 44.44 -13.59
C VAL A 382 -36.47 43.43 -14.50
N PRO A 383 -36.95 43.09 -15.67
CA PRO A 383 -36.25 42.18 -16.55
C PRO A 383 -34.95 42.84 -17.03
N VAL A 384 -33.79 42.27 -16.69
CA VAL A 384 -32.52 42.63 -17.31
C VAL A 384 -32.52 42.17 -18.74
N ALA A 385 -32.51 43.10 -19.66
CA ALA A 385 -32.41 42.83 -21.08
C ALA A 385 -31.05 42.21 -21.40
N VAL A 386 -31.06 40.99 -21.95
CA VAL A 386 -29.87 40.36 -22.50
C VAL A 386 -29.52 41.08 -23.80
N PRO A 387 -28.28 41.60 -23.95
CA PRO A 387 -27.88 42.21 -25.22
C PRO A 387 -27.84 41.18 -26.35
N PRO A 388 -28.23 41.55 -27.57
CA PRO A 388 -28.18 40.65 -28.70
C PRO A 388 -26.75 40.24 -29.02
N PRO A 389 -26.53 39.00 -29.56
CA PRO A 389 -25.22 38.56 -29.96
C PRO A 389 -24.67 39.46 -31.09
N ALA A 390 -23.38 39.77 -31.04
CA ALA A 390 -22.67 40.51 -32.05
C ALA A 390 -22.72 39.75 -33.38
N PRO A 391 -22.83 40.46 -34.51
CA PRO A 391 -22.86 39.81 -35.84
C PRO A 391 -21.52 39.12 -36.13
N GLU A 392 -21.60 37.85 -36.50
CA GLU A 392 -20.45 37.08 -36.98
C GLU A 392 -19.87 37.73 -38.24
N ALA A 393 -18.55 37.91 -38.24
CA ALA A 393 -17.81 38.36 -39.39
C ALA A 393 -17.88 37.29 -40.51
N PRO A 394 -17.98 37.69 -41.80
CA PRO A 394 -18.09 36.74 -42.90
C PRO A 394 -16.80 35.92 -43.02
N VAL A 395 -16.94 34.62 -42.90
CA VAL A 395 -15.87 33.66 -43.19
C VAL A 395 -15.67 33.65 -44.71
N SER A 396 -14.51 34.16 -45.16
CA SER A 396 -14.07 34.01 -46.54
C SER A 396 -13.83 32.53 -46.82
N GLN A 397 -14.69 31.96 -47.67
CA GLN A 397 -14.49 30.64 -48.25
C GLN A 397 -13.45 30.75 -49.36
N GLU A 398 -12.23 30.30 -49.11
CA GLU A 398 -11.30 29.97 -50.19
C GLU A 398 -11.75 28.69 -50.89
N PRO A 399 -11.68 28.62 -52.23
CA PRO A 399 -12.12 27.43 -52.96
C PRO A 399 -11.15 26.26 -52.70
N VAL A 400 -11.68 25.20 -52.13
CA VAL A 400 -10.96 23.91 -51.96
C VAL A 400 -10.86 23.29 -53.36
N THR A 401 -9.67 23.32 -53.95
CA THR A 401 -9.33 22.53 -55.13
C THR A 401 -9.23 21.04 -54.72
N VAL A 402 -10.22 20.29 -55.12
CA VAL A 402 -10.23 18.84 -55.04
C VAL A 402 -9.23 18.28 -56.04
N SER A 403 -8.05 17.89 -55.57
CA SER A 403 -7.12 17.10 -56.37
C SER A 403 -7.57 15.64 -56.33
N THR A 404 -7.99 15.12 -57.47
CA THR A 404 -8.25 13.70 -57.70
C THR A 404 -6.95 12.90 -57.44
N PRO A 405 -6.95 11.84 -56.60
CA PRO A 405 -5.77 11.01 -56.46
C PRO A 405 -5.55 10.17 -57.72
N ALA A 406 -4.33 10.22 -58.24
CA ALA A 406 -3.89 9.38 -59.36
C ALA A 406 -3.96 7.89 -58.94
N VAL A 407 -4.61 7.09 -59.79
CA VAL A 407 -4.67 5.64 -59.66
C VAL A 407 -3.26 5.06 -59.86
N VAL A 408 -2.64 4.55 -58.81
CA VAL A 408 -1.43 3.76 -58.88
C VAL A 408 -1.83 2.33 -59.21
N PRO A 409 -1.27 1.70 -60.27
CA PRO A 409 -1.58 0.30 -60.58
C PRO A 409 -1.02 -0.63 -59.51
N ALA A 410 -1.84 -1.58 -59.08
CA ALA A 410 -1.45 -2.60 -58.09
C ALA A 410 -0.26 -3.43 -58.54
N PRO A 411 0.72 -3.73 -57.68
CA PRO A 411 1.79 -4.67 -58.01
C PRO A 411 1.26 -6.10 -58.11
N ALA A 412 1.83 -6.86 -59.04
CA ALA A 412 1.49 -8.25 -59.25
C ALA A 412 1.75 -9.12 -58.00
N PRO A 413 0.97 -10.18 -57.79
CA PRO A 413 1.12 -11.03 -56.61
C PRO A 413 2.47 -11.72 -56.58
N ALA A 414 3.22 -11.52 -55.48
CA ALA A 414 4.47 -12.24 -55.21
C ALA A 414 4.17 -13.72 -54.97
N ALA A 415 5.01 -14.57 -55.50
CA ALA A 415 4.96 -16.03 -55.37
C ALA A 415 5.01 -16.43 -53.87
N ALA A 416 4.17 -17.39 -53.47
CA ALA A 416 4.10 -17.94 -52.15
C ALA A 416 5.45 -18.50 -51.67
N PRO A 417 5.85 -18.22 -50.43
CA PRO A 417 7.08 -18.81 -49.89
C PRO A 417 6.92 -20.32 -49.67
N THR A 418 7.90 -21.07 -50.07
CA THR A 418 8.06 -22.52 -49.78
C THR A 418 8.11 -22.75 -48.27
N PRO A 419 7.44 -23.80 -47.76
CA PRO A 419 7.48 -24.13 -46.32
C PRO A 419 8.90 -24.44 -45.83
N PRO A 420 9.30 -24.02 -44.64
CA PRO A 420 10.62 -24.36 -44.12
C PRO A 420 10.74 -25.84 -43.77
N GLU A 421 11.90 -26.40 -44.07
CA GLU A 421 12.30 -27.77 -43.71
C GLU A 421 12.25 -27.94 -42.18
N PRO A 422 11.79 -29.08 -41.65
CA PRO A 422 11.74 -29.33 -40.21
C PRO A 422 13.15 -29.37 -39.60
N PRO A 423 13.35 -28.76 -38.41
CA PRO A 423 14.65 -28.71 -37.77
C PRO A 423 15.11 -30.09 -37.34
N ALA A 424 16.40 -30.40 -37.63
CA ALA A 424 17.06 -31.63 -37.23
C ALA A 424 17.01 -31.84 -35.71
N LYS A 425 16.55 -33.01 -35.27
CA LYS A 425 16.46 -33.41 -33.86
C LYS A 425 17.84 -33.32 -33.19
N ARG A 426 18.06 -32.28 -32.38
CA ARG A 426 19.16 -32.22 -31.41
C ARG A 426 18.97 -33.31 -30.37
N ARG A 427 19.88 -34.27 -30.30
CA ARG A 427 19.92 -35.26 -29.22
C ARG A 427 20.11 -34.56 -27.88
N SER A 428 19.07 -34.64 -27.02
CA SER A 428 19.07 -34.13 -25.67
C SER A 428 20.14 -34.84 -24.81
N ARG A 429 21.01 -34.08 -24.16
CA ARG A 429 22.00 -34.61 -23.19
C ARG A 429 21.38 -34.80 -21.78
N ALA A 430 20.06 -34.71 -21.66
CA ALA A 430 19.32 -34.82 -20.40
C ALA A 430 19.59 -36.11 -19.59
N PRO A 431 19.77 -37.31 -20.20
CA PRO A 431 20.03 -38.51 -19.40
C PRO A 431 21.40 -38.54 -18.73
N LEU A 432 22.39 -37.78 -19.22
CA LEU A 432 23.76 -37.80 -18.67
C LEU A 432 23.87 -36.91 -17.42
N VAL A 433 23.13 -35.82 -17.38
CA VAL A 433 23.06 -34.91 -16.20
C VAL A 433 22.27 -35.55 -15.06
N ALA A 434 21.17 -36.26 -15.35
CA ALA A 434 20.40 -36.99 -14.33
C ALA A 434 21.22 -38.11 -13.68
N LEU A 435 22.08 -38.82 -14.45
CA LEU A 435 22.94 -39.86 -13.92
C LEU A 435 24.04 -39.30 -12.99
N LEU A 436 24.60 -38.11 -13.31
CA LEU A 436 25.62 -37.48 -12.48
C LEU A 436 25.05 -37.00 -11.14
N VAL A 437 23.80 -36.48 -11.10
CA VAL A 437 23.14 -36.07 -9.89
C VAL A 437 22.85 -37.25 -8.96
N VAL A 438 22.39 -38.38 -9.51
CA VAL A 438 22.13 -39.61 -8.73
C VAL A 438 23.44 -40.17 -8.12
N VAL A 439 24.56 -40.17 -8.89
CA VAL A 439 25.87 -40.63 -8.39
C VAL A 439 26.37 -39.68 -7.28
N ALA A 440 26.23 -38.38 -7.39
CA ALA A 440 26.64 -37.43 -6.37
C ALA A 440 25.85 -37.59 -5.05
N LEU A 441 24.55 -37.85 -5.15
CA LEU A 441 23.69 -38.10 -3.94
C LEU A 441 24.03 -39.44 -3.29
N ALA A 442 24.37 -40.50 -4.07
CA ALA A 442 24.77 -41.77 -3.53
C ALA A 442 26.13 -41.70 -2.81
N LEU A 443 27.10 -40.96 -3.36
CA LEU A 443 28.41 -40.75 -2.73
C LEU A 443 28.31 -39.90 -1.47
N GLY A 444 27.44 -38.85 -1.44
CA GLY A 444 27.17 -38.04 -0.25
C GLY A 444 26.52 -38.85 0.88
N GLY A 445 25.59 -39.74 0.57
CA GLY A 445 24.94 -40.65 1.53
C GLY A 445 25.93 -41.65 2.15
N VAL A 446 26.86 -42.21 1.37
CA VAL A 446 27.90 -43.13 1.88
C VAL A 446 28.89 -42.39 2.80
N LEU A 447 29.29 -41.16 2.45
CA LEU A 447 30.18 -40.34 3.29
C LEU A 447 29.51 -39.96 4.63
N PHE A 448 28.22 -39.67 4.62
CA PHE A 448 27.47 -39.39 5.84
C PHE A 448 27.40 -40.61 6.78
N VAL A 449 27.14 -41.79 6.24
CA VAL A 449 27.08 -43.04 7.04
C VAL A 449 28.45 -43.42 7.59
N VAL A 450 29.55 -43.16 6.89
CA VAL A 450 30.93 -43.43 7.38
C VAL A 450 31.29 -42.45 8.49
N LEU A 451 30.96 -41.15 8.38
CA LEU A 451 31.26 -40.16 9.41
C LEU A 451 30.43 -40.32 10.71
N THR A 452 29.20 -40.89 10.63
CA THR A 452 28.38 -41.14 11.80
C THR A 452 28.67 -42.47 12.50
N ARG A 453 29.52 -43.36 11.92
CA ARG A 453 29.89 -44.65 12.53
C ARG A 453 31.18 -44.60 13.38
N ASP A 454 31.93 -43.51 13.33
CA ASP A 454 33.21 -43.36 14.05
C ASP A 454 33.08 -42.72 15.46
N GLU A 455 31.85 -42.36 15.89
CA GLU A 455 31.63 -41.81 17.24
C GLU A 455 30.94 -42.78 18.22
N GLY A 456 31.01 -44.10 17.99
CA GLY A 456 30.28 -45.08 18.79
C GLY A 456 31.10 -46.25 19.32
N ASP A 457 32.34 -46.07 19.77
CA ASP A 457 33.02 -47.13 20.52
C ASP A 457 34.19 -46.57 21.35
N ASP A 458 33.87 -46.06 22.57
CA ASP A 458 34.77 -46.11 23.71
C ASP A 458 33.93 -46.06 24.98
N GLY A 459 33.72 -47.28 25.46
CA GLY A 459 32.97 -47.50 26.64
C GLY A 459 33.78 -48.02 27.78
N GLY A 460 33.26 -48.19 28.73
CA GLY A 460 33.52 -49.28 29.65
C GLY A 460 34.19 -48.95 30.94
N ALA A 461 33.39 -49.17 31.87
CA ALA A 461 33.64 -49.93 33.08
C ALA A 461 34.22 -49.23 34.29
N ALA A 462 33.43 -49.39 35.32
CA ALA A 462 33.76 -49.67 36.71
C ALA A 462 34.38 -48.47 37.52
N ASP A 463 34.01 -48.17 38.73
CA ASP A 463 33.72 -49.06 39.85
C ASP A 463 33.07 -48.27 40.99
N THR A 464 32.23 -48.96 41.70
CA THR A 464 31.80 -48.93 43.09
C THR A 464 32.62 -48.08 44.12
N ALA A 465 31.88 -47.44 44.97
CA ALA A 465 31.91 -47.56 46.46
C ALA A 465 31.64 -46.18 47.13
N ALA A 466 30.52 -46.03 47.75
CA ALA A 466 30.25 -46.25 49.15
C ALA A 466 30.56 -45.05 50.09
N ALA A 467 29.48 -44.70 50.74
CA ALA A 467 29.39 -44.31 52.15
C ALA A 467 29.79 -42.90 52.58
N GLY A 468 28.88 -42.20 53.17
CA GLY A 468 28.87 -41.90 54.57
C GLY A 468 28.70 -40.43 54.93
N THR A 469 27.57 -40.20 55.50
CA THR A 469 27.30 -39.35 56.67
C THR A 469 28.11 -38.04 56.83
N ASP A 470 27.53 -36.93 56.85
CA ASP A 470 26.90 -36.17 57.96
C ASP A 470 26.04 -35.02 57.40
#